data_60ffd4a24598234c8ff5e29e50a9e913
#
_entry.id   60ffd4a24598234c8ff5e29e50a9e913
#
_cell.length_a   1.000
_cell.length_b   1.000
_cell.length_c   1.000
_cell.angle_alpha   90.00
_cell.angle_beta   90.00
_cell.angle_gamma   90.00
#
_symmetry.space_group_name_H-M   'P 1'
#
loop_
_entity.id
_entity.type
_entity.pdbx_description
1 polymer ?
#
loop_
_entity_poly.entity_id
_entity_poly.type
_entity_poly.pdbx_seq_one_letter_code
_entity_poly.pdbx_strand_id
1 'polypeptide(L)'
;MNTATNSGVAEHAVDTSTVPTWMAMARAGAIVMVIFSIALQVTARTIIPPVAVIGVVFLAFIPFLKGERRWVGLAAAIFAVAAYAGNMPIILDDLRNPESAPAFILQLFSTVGVILVAVGGVGAFLGAPARLVRPLALAAAGVFTEGAIGSLAVTASTDSAARLAGDVHVTAKQLMWAPEDVVIDTSDSGLWIDNEDGIRHTFTIPELEIDVEIPALKASRADIDAPPGSYLIICTVPGHESMTGTLTITG
;
A
#
# COMPACT_ATOMS: atom_id res chain seq x y z
N MET A 1 -19.84 -61.46 -35.49
CA MET A 1 -19.44 -61.16 -34.12
C MET A 1 -18.58 -59.89 -34.19
N ASN A 2 -19.20 -58.72 -34.03
CA ASN A 2 -18.52 -57.43 -34.01
C ASN A 2 -18.68 -56.85 -32.62
N THR A 3 -17.61 -56.89 -31.85
CA THR A 3 -17.50 -56.20 -30.58
C THR A 3 -16.99 -54.78 -30.85
N ALA A 4 -17.90 -53.82 -30.90
CA ALA A 4 -17.54 -52.40 -30.88
C ALA A 4 -17.04 -52.02 -29.47
N THR A 5 -15.77 -51.80 -29.35
CA THR A 5 -15.15 -51.18 -28.17
C THR A 5 -15.53 -49.69 -28.12
N ASN A 6 -16.48 -49.38 -27.27
CA ASN A 6 -16.88 -48.02 -26.97
C ASN A 6 -15.82 -47.40 -26.02
N SER A 7 -14.81 -46.73 -26.60
CA SER A 7 -13.85 -45.94 -25.85
C SER A 7 -14.57 -44.66 -25.40
N GLY A 8 -15.22 -44.73 -24.24
CA GLY A 8 -15.77 -43.57 -23.57
C GLY A 8 -14.66 -42.61 -23.20
N VAL A 9 -14.50 -41.54 -23.98
CA VAL A 9 -13.81 -40.35 -23.52
C VAL A 9 -14.59 -39.85 -22.31
N ALA A 10 -14.03 -40.04 -21.15
CA ALA A 10 -14.56 -39.46 -19.90
C ALA A 10 -14.49 -37.94 -20.07
N GLU A 11 -15.59 -37.34 -20.49
CA GLU A 11 -15.82 -35.92 -20.48
C GLU A 11 -15.71 -35.52 -18.99
N HIS A 12 -14.60 -34.86 -18.62
CA HIS A 12 -14.41 -34.31 -17.27
C HIS A 12 -15.48 -33.24 -17.08
N ALA A 13 -16.64 -33.63 -16.62
CA ALA A 13 -17.68 -32.72 -16.15
C ALA A 13 -17.05 -31.86 -15.02
N VAL A 14 -16.75 -30.63 -15.35
CA VAL A 14 -16.27 -29.66 -14.36
C VAL A 14 -17.36 -29.55 -13.30
N ASP A 15 -17.04 -29.94 -12.06
CA ASP A 15 -17.94 -29.84 -10.92
C ASP A 15 -18.33 -28.37 -10.70
N THR A 16 -19.53 -28.00 -11.18
CA THR A 16 -20.05 -26.63 -11.11
C THR A 16 -20.29 -26.18 -9.68
N SER A 17 -20.31 -27.08 -8.71
CA SER A 17 -20.47 -26.76 -7.27
C SER A 17 -19.25 -26.01 -6.70
N THR A 18 -18.10 -26.06 -7.37
CA THR A 18 -16.86 -25.42 -6.94
C THR A 18 -16.81 -23.92 -7.25
N VAL A 19 -17.49 -23.49 -8.32
CA VAL A 19 -17.45 -22.09 -8.82
C VAL A 19 -17.95 -21.08 -7.78
N PRO A 20 -19.11 -21.29 -7.11
CA PRO A 20 -19.59 -20.34 -6.10
C PRO A 20 -18.61 -20.11 -4.94
N THR A 21 -17.86 -21.14 -4.53
CA THR A 21 -16.89 -21.06 -3.44
C THR A 21 -15.70 -20.17 -3.82
N TRP A 22 -15.16 -20.32 -5.03
CA TRP A 22 -14.10 -19.48 -5.56
C TRP A 22 -14.57 -18.04 -5.81
N MET A 23 -15.79 -17.87 -6.33
CA MET A 23 -16.39 -16.53 -6.51
C MET A 23 -16.63 -15.84 -5.16
N ALA A 24 -16.96 -16.57 -4.09
CA ALA A 24 -17.06 -16.02 -2.74
C ALA A 24 -15.70 -15.49 -2.24
N MET A 25 -14.60 -16.19 -2.52
CA MET A 25 -13.25 -15.73 -2.23
C MET A 25 -12.89 -14.46 -3.01
N ALA A 26 -13.15 -14.43 -4.31
CA ALA A 26 -12.94 -13.23 -5.14
C ALA A 26 -13.77 -12.04 -4.64
N ARG A 27 -15.03 -12.29 -4.23
CA ARG A 27 -15.89 -11.25 -3.65
C ARG A 27 -15.36 -10.72 -2.32
N ALA A 28 -14.86 -11.60 -1.45
CA ALA A 28 -14.22 -11.17 -0.20
C ALA A 28 -13.03 -10.26 -0.47
N GLY A 29 -12.16 -10.62 -1.43
CA GLY A 29 -11.06 -9.77 -1.87
C GLY A 29 -11.52 -8.42 -2.43
N ALA A 30 -12.59 -8.40 -3.25
CA ALA A 30 -13.15 -7.15 -3.77
C ALA A 30 -13.69 -6.24 -2.64
N ILE A 31 -14.30 -6.81 -1.60
CA ILE A 31 -14.73 -6.06 -0.41
C ILE A 31 -13.51 -5.47 0.32
N VAL A 32 -12.45 -6.26 0.50
CA VAL A 32 -11.18 -5.80 1.08
C VAL A 32 -10.64 -4.59 0.30
N MET A 33 -10.65 -4.63 -1.04
CA MET A 33 -10.18 -3.51 -1.88
C MET A 33 -11.04 -2.25 -1.76
N VAL A 34 -12.36 -2.39 -1.59
CA VAL A 34 -13.24 -1.24 -1.30
C VAL A 34 -12.92 -0.63 0.06
N ILE A 35 -12.76 -1.47 1.09
CA ILE A 35 -12.40 -1.00 2.44
C ILE A 35 -11.04 -0.32 2.41
N PHE A 36 -10.04 -0.90 1.74
CA PHE A 36 -8.73 -0.30 1.55
C PHE A 36 -8.82 1.08 0.89
N SER A 37 -9.57 1.20 -0.21
CA SER A 37 -9.74 2.47 -0.92
C SER A 37 -10.31 3.57 -0.01
N ILE A 38 -11.29 3.24 0.83
CA ILE A 38 -11.86 4.18 1.79
C ILE A 38 -10.86 4.51 2.90
N ALA A 39 -10.24 3.48 3.50
CA ALA A 39 -9.31 3.64 4.61
C ALA A 39 -8.09 4.49 4.21
N LEU A 40 -7.53 4.27 3.02
CA LEU A 40 -6.41 5.06 2.53
C LEU A 40 -6.77 6.55 2.40
N GLN A 41 -7.93 6.88 1.85
CA GLN A 41 -8.36 8.28 1.70
C GLN A 41 -8.63 8.94 3.06
N VAL A 42 -9.16 8.18 4.03
CA VAL A 42 -9.36 8.67 5.40
C VAL A 42 -8.01 8.93 6.07
N THR A 43 -7.05 8.03 5.92
CA THR A 43 -5.70 8.16 6.50
C THR A 43 -4.93 9.33 5.86
N ALA A 44 -5.00 9.45 4.54
CA ALA A 44 -4.37 10.54 3.80
C ALA A 44 -5.11 11.89 3.95
N ARG A 45 -6.30 11.88 4.55
CA ARG A 45 -7.18 13.08 4.69
C ARG A 45 -7.43 13.83 3.38
N THR A 46 -7.33 13.14 2.26
CA THR A 46 -7.53 13.69 0.91
C THR A 46 -8.14 12.66 -0.01
N ILE A 47 -8.76 13.12 -1.11
CA ILE A 47 -9.25 12.22 -2.15
C ILE A 47 -8.11 11.98 -3.14
N ILE A 48 -7.71 10.72 -3.25
CA ILE A 48 -6.73 10.25 -4.23
C ILE A 48 -7.52 9.65 -5.41
N PRO A 49 -7.67 10.40 -6.54
CA PRO A 49 -8.60 10.00 -7.59
C PRO A 49 -8.37 8.59 -8.17
N PRO A 50 -7.14 8.14 -8.45
CA PRO A 50 -6.91 6.78 -8.94
C PRO A 50 -7.40 5.70 -7.98
N VAL A 51 -7.15 5.88 -6.67
CA VAL A 51 -7.57 4.94 -5.62
C VAL A 51 -9.10 4.91 -5.48
N ALA A 52 -9.75 6.08 -5.57
CA ALA A 52 -11.20 6.17 -5.54
C ALA A 52 -11.83 5.42 -6.72
N VAL A 53 -11.29 5.56 -7.92
CA VAL A 53 -11.75 4.84 -9.13
C VAL A 53 -11.59 3.34 -8.94
N ILE A 54 -10.44 2.87 -8.43
CA ILE A 54 -10.22 1.44 -8.14
C ILE A 54 -11.28 0.92 -7.17
N GLY A 55 -11.57 1.65 -6.08
CA GLY A 55 -12.59 1.28 -5.11
C GLY A 55 -13.99 1.18 -5.73
N VAL A 56 -14.38 2.16 -6.56
CA VAL A 56 -15.68 2.15 -7.28
C VAL A 56 -15.79 0.97 -8.24
N VAL A 57 -14.74 0.64 -8.97
CA VAL A 57 -14.73 -0.52 -9.89
C VAL A 57 -14.88 -1.83 -9.11
N PHE A 58 -14.17 -2.02 -7.99
CA PHE A 58 -14.37 -3.20 -7.16
C PHE A 58 -15.77 -3.26 -6.56
N LEU A 59 -16.33 -2.13 -6.11
CA LEU A 59 -17.71 -2.06 -5.62
C LEU A 59 -18.71 -2.51 -6.70
N ALA A 60 -18.48 -2.12 -7.96
CA ALA A 60 -19.30 -2.54 -9.08
C ALA A 60 -19.17 -4.05 -9.39
N PHE A 61 -18.02 -4.68 -9.16
CA PHE A 61 -17.85 -6.13 -9.34
C PHE A 61 -18.59 -6.97 -8.29
N ILE A 62 -18.74 -6.49 -7.04
CA ILE A 62 -19.28 -7.28 -5.90
C ILE A 62 -20.62 -7.99 -6.19
N PRO A 63 -21.67 -7.34 -6.77
CA PRO A 63 -22.92 -8.01 -7.05
C PRO A 63 -22.80 -9.12 -8.11
N PHE A 64 -21.92 -8.95 -9.09
CA PHE A 64 -21.72 -9.91 -10.17
C PHE A 64 -20.87 -11.12 -9.72
N LEU A 65 -20.04 -10.97 -8.69
CA LEU A 65 -19.27 -12.05 -8.07
C LEU A 65 -20.12 -12.98 -7.18
N LYS A 66 -21.44 -12.77 -7.11
CA LYS A 66 -22.39 -13.70 -6.47
C LYS A 66 -22.86 -14.82 -7.43
N GLY A 67 -22.67 -14.64 -8.72
CA GLY A 67 -23.16 -15.56 -9.74
C GLY A 67 -22.16 -16.66 -10.10
N GLU A 68 -22.57 -17.51 -11.05
CA GLU A 68 -21.75 -18.62 -11.58
C GLU A 68 -20.97 -18.22 -12.85
N ARG A 69 -21.00 -16.94 -13.23
CA ARG A 69 -20.36 -16.43 -14.44
C ARG A 69 -18.84 -16.32 -14.25
N ARG A 70 -18.12 -17.40 -14.57
CA ARG A 70 -16.66 -17.52 -14.41
C ARG A 70 -15.87 -16.35 -15.02
N TRP A 71 -16.32 -15.82 -16.16
CA TRP A 71 -15.69 -14.68 -16.83
C TRP A 71 -15.67 -13.42 -15.99
N VAL A 72 -16.67 -13.20 -15.15
CA VAL A 72 -16.68 -12.05 -14.22
C VAL A 72 -15.55 -12.17 -13.20
N GLY A 73 -15.33 -13.38 -12.65
CA GLY A 73 -14.21 -13.64 -11.75
C GLY A 73 -12.86 -13.38 -12.42
N LEU A 74 -12.68 -13.86 -13.66
CA LEU A 74 -11.46 -13.63 -14.43
C LEU A 74 -11.26 -12.14 -14.75
N ALA A 75 -12.32 -11.42 -15.15
CA ALA A 75 -12.24 -9.98 -15.42
C ALA A 75 -11.84 -9.20 -14.16
N ALA A 76 -12.41 -9.54 -12.98
CA ALA A 76 -12.03 -8.94 -11.71
C ALA A 76 -10.58 -9.24 -11.34
N ALA A 77 -10.11 -10.48 -11.60
CA ALA A 77 -8.72 -10.87 -11.36
C ALA A 77 -7.74 -10.08 -12.25
N ILE A 78 -8.03 -9.94 -13.54
CA ILE A 78 -7.19 -9.16 -14.47
C ILE A 78 -7.14 -7.69 -14.03
N PHE A 79 -8.29 -7.11 -13.70
CA PHE A 79 -8.34 -5.73 -13.21
C PHE A 79 -7.55 -5.55 -11.92
N ALA A 80 -7.69 -6.47 -10.94
CA ALA A 80 -6.97 -6.42 -9.68
C ALA A 80 -5.45 -6.43 -9.89
N VAL A 81 -4.96 -7.37 -10.73
CA VAL A 81 -3.53 -7.48 -11.02
C VAL A 81 -3.02 -6.26 -11.78
N ALA A 82 -3.78 -5.75 -12.76
CA ALA A 82 -3.37 -4.57 -13.54
C ALA A 82 -3.31 -3.31 -12.67
N ALA A 83 -4.34 -3.08 -11.84
CA ALA A 83 -4.37 -1.94 -10.92
C ALA A 83 -3.23 -2.01 -9.89
N TYR A 84 -2.93 -3.20 -9.36
CA TYR A 84 -1.84 -3.44 -8.43
C TYR A 84 -0.48 -3.19 -9.09
N ALA A 85 -0.24 -3.75 -10.28
CA ALA A 85 1.00 -3.59 -11.01
C ALA A 85 1.28 -2.12 -11.39
N GLY A 86 0.24 -1.34 -11.72
CA GLY A 86 0.37 0.08 -12.02
C GLY A 86 0.78 0.95 -10.82
N ASN A 87 0.64 0.43 -9.59
CA ASN A 87 1.03 1.13 -8.36
C ASN A 87 2.24 0.47 -7.66
N MET A 88 2.96 -0.42 -8.36
CA MET A 88 4.03 -1.23 -7.78
C MET A 88 5.12 -0.43 -7.03
N PRO A 89 5.59 0.74 -7.51
CA PRO A 89 6.59 1.51 -6.78
C PRO A 89 6.13 1.91 -5.37
N ILE A 90 4.91 2.45 -5.24
CA ILE A 90 4.31 2.84 -3.95
C ILE A 90 4.13 1.61 -3.05
N ILE A 91 3.60 0.52 -3.62
CA ILE A 91 3.36 -0.73 -2.89
C ILE A 91 4.64 -1.30 -2.30
N LEU A 92 5.69 -1.36 -3.10
CA LEU A 92 6.98 -1.89 -2.65
C LEU A 92 7.64 -0.99 -1.63
N ASP A 93 7.46 0.32 -1.77
CA ASP A 93 7.95 1.29 -0.81
C ASP A 93 7.30 1.07 0.56
N ASP A 94 5.97 1.10 0.64
CA ASP A 94 5.23 0.88 1.88
C ASP A 94 5.54 -0.48 2.54
N LEU A 95 5.65 -1.56 1.74
CA LEU A 95 5.92 -2.90 2.25
C LEU A 95 7.39 -3.12 2.70
N ARG A 96 8.30 -2.23 2.34
CA ARG A 96 9.69 -2.26 2.80
C ARG A 96 9.93 -1.49 4.09
N ASN A 97 8.95 -0.66 4.48
CA ASN A 97 9.07 0.25 5.62
C ASN A 97 8.07 -0.10 6.75
N PRO A 98 8.26 -1.25 7.43
CA PRO A 98 7.33 -1.73 8.47
C PRO A 98 7.28 -0.84 9.72
N GLU A 99 8.24 0.07 9.90
CA GLU A 99 8.24 1.09 10.97
C GLU A 99 7.18 2.16 10.76
N SER A 100 6.60 2.25 9.57
CA SER A 100 5.45 3.11 9.23
C SER A 100 4.16 2.28 9.21
N ALA A 101 3.78 1.72 10.37
CA ALA A 101 2.69 0.75 10.49
C ALA A 101 1.36 1.16 9.81
N PRO A 102 0.88 2.40 9.84
CA PRO A 102 -0.37 2.74 9.17
C PRO A 102 -0.34 2.48 7.67
N ALA A 103 0.72 2.92 6.97
CA ALA A 103 0.89 2.70 5.54
C ALA A 103 1.16 1.21 5.22
N PHE A 104 2.10 0.59 5.95
CA PHE A 104 2.43 -0.82 5.80
C PHE A 104 1.20 -1.74 5.94
N ILE A 105 0.41 -1.58 7.01
CA ILE A 105 -0.77 -2.42 7.28
C ILE A 105 -1.83 -2.22 6.19
N LEU A 106 -2.09 -0.98 5.76
CA LEU A 106 -3.02 -0.71 4.67
C LEU A 106 -2.54 -1.35 3.37
N GLN A 107 -1.25 -1.26 3.07
CA GLN A 107 -0.69 -1.83 1.85
C GLN A 107 -0.69 -3.36 1.88
N LEU A 108 -0.38 -3.98 3.03
CA LEU A 108 -0.50 -5.42 3.23
C LEU A 108 -1.95 -5.89 3.08
N PHE A 109 -2.92 -5.12 3.60
CA PHE A 109 -4.34 -5.39 3.46
C PHE A 109 -4.79 -5.37 1.99
N SER A 110 -4.34 -4.38 1.20
CA SER A 110 -4.61 -4.32 -0.24
C SER A 110 -3.98 -5.50 -0.98
N THR A 111 -2.75 -5.86 -0.64
CA THR A 111 -2.03 -7.00 -1.22
C THR A 111 -2.81 -8.30 -1.03
N VAL A 112 -3.27 -8.56 0.19
CA VAL A 112 -4.13 -9.71 0.49
C VAL A 112 -5.44 -9.64 -0.29
N GLY A 113 -6.07 -8.47 -0.37
CA GLY A 113 -7.27 -8.25 -1.19
C GLY A 113 -7.09 -8.63 -2.65
N VAL A 114 -6.02 -8.15 -3.27
CA VAL A 114 -5.67 -8.46 -4.67
C VAL A 114 -5.42 -9.96 -4.86
N ILE A 115 -4.67 -10.59 -3.96
CA ILE A 115 -4.43 -12.06 -4.01
C ILE A 115 -5.74 -12.83 -3.94
N LEU A 116 -6.66 -12.45 -3.04
CA LEU A 116 -7.96 -13.12 -2.92
C LEU A 116 -8.82 -12.95 -4.18
N VAL A 117 -8.82 -11.76 -4.81
CA VAL A 117 -9.52 -11.53 -6.08
C VAL A 117 -8.89 -12.35 -7.20
N ALA A 118 -7.57 -12.28 -7.35
CA ALA A 118 -6.85 -12.94 -8.44
C ALA A 118 -6.97 -14.46 -8.35
N VAL A 119 -6.65 -15.04 -7.20
CA VAL A 119 -6.70 -16.49 -6.98
C VAL A 119 -8.15 -17.00 -7.02
N GLY A 120 -9.09 -16.26 -6.41
CA GLY A 120 -10.52 -16.58 -6.44
C GLY A 120 -11.10 -16.54 -7.86
N GLY A 121 -10.82 -15.49 -8.62
CA GLY A 121 -11.28 -15.32 -10.00
C GLY A 121 -10.72 -16.36 -10.96
N VAL A 122 -9.40 -16.60 -10.89
CA VAL A 122 -8.73 -17.64 -11.71
C VAL A 122 -9.18 -19.04 -11.29
N GLY A 123 -9.31 -19.34 -10.01
CA GLY A 123 -9.79 -20.63 -9.49
C GLY A 123 -11.21 -20.93 -9.95
N ALA A 124 -12.12 -19.93 -9.95
CA ALA A 124 -13.47 -20.05 -10.49
C ALA A 124 -13.46 -20.30 -12.00
N PHE A 125 -12.60 -19.58 -12.75
CA PHE A 125 -12.50 -19.72 -14.19
C PHE A 125 -12.00 -21.11 -14.60
N LEU A 126 -10.98 -21.64 -13.94
CA LEU A 126 -10.39 -22.95 -14.20
C LEU A 126 -11.20 -24.11 -13.62
N GLY A 127 -12.21 -23.85 -12.78
CA GLY A 127 -12.96 -24.90 -12.08
C GLY A 127 -12.09 -25.69 -11.08
N ALA A 128 -11.18 -24.98 -10.39
CA ALA A 128 -10.27 -25.59 -9.43
C ALA A 128 -11.02 -26.23 -8.24
N PRO A 129 -10.46 -27.27 -7.57
CA PRO A 129 -11.13 -27.94 -6.46
C PRO A 129 -11.42 -26.97 -5.29
N ALA A 130 -12.68 -26.90 -4.84
CA ALA A 130 -13.12 -26.00 -3.76
C ALA A 130 -12.39 -26.22 -2.42
N ARG A 131 -11.88 -27.42 -2.19
CA ARG A 131 -11.09 -27.75 -0.99
C ARG A 131 -9.85 -26.87 -0.77
N LEU A 132 -9.35 -26.23 -1.83
CA LEU A 132 -8.18 -25.34 -1.78
C LEU A 132 -8.54 -23.93 -1.25
N VAL A 133 -9.81 -23.52 -1.31
CA VAL A 133 -10.21 -22.15 -0.92
C VAL A 133 -9.95 -21.87 0.55
N ARG A 134 -10.35 -22.80 1.43
CA ARG A 134 -10.19 -22.63 2.89
C ARG A 134 -8.73 -22.50 3.33
N PRO A 135 -7.79 -23.38 2.94
CA PRO A 135 -6.39 -23.24 3.33
C PRO A 135 -5.75 -21.98 2.75
N LEU A 136 -6.09 -21.59 1.51
CA LEU A 136 -5.58 -20.34 0.91
C LEU A 136 -6.10 -19.10 1.63
N ALA A 137 -7.37 -19.06 1.99
CA ALA A 137 -7.94 -17.97 2.77
C ALA A 137 -7.32 -17.86 4.16
N LEU A 138 -7.09 -18.99 4.83
CA LEU A 138 -6.41 -19.02 6.13
C LEU A 138 -4.94 -18.58 6.02
N ALA A 139 -4.24 -19.01 4.99
CA ALA A 139 -2.87 -18.56 4.74
C ALA A 139 -2.80 -17.04 4.51
N ALA A 140 -3.72 -16.48 3.70
CA ALA A 140 -3.81 -15.05 3.47
C ALA A 140 -4.10 -14.27 4.76
N ALA A 141 -5.03 -14.78 5.59
CA ALA A 141 -5.31 -14.19 6.90
C ALA A 141 -4.11 -14.27 7.85
N GLY A 142 -3.38 -15.39 7.86
CA GLY A 142 -2.15 -15.58 8.64
C GLY A 142 -1.08 -14.57 8.25
N VAL A 143 -0.77 -14.45 6.97
CA VAL A 143 0.22 -13.48 6.45
C VAL A 143 -0.16 -12.05 6.83
N PHE A 144 -1.43 -11.68 6.70
CA PHE A 144 -1.89 -10.36 7.13
C PHE A 144 -1.69 -10.14 8.64
N THR A 145 -2.11 -11.11 9.46
CA THR A 145 -2.03 -10.99 10.92
C THR A 145 -0.59 -10.90 11.40
N GLU A 146 0.28 -11.78 10.91
CA GLU A 146 1.70 -11.80 11.27
C GLU A 146 2.42 -10.53 10.81
N GLY A 147 2.17 -10.09 9.57
CA GLY A 147 2.74 -8.86 9.03
C GLY A 147 2.28 -7.62 9.80
N ALA A 148 0.99 -7.52 10.14
CA ALA A 148 0.46 -6.40 10.92
C ALA A 148 1.03 -6.37 12.34
N ILE A 149 1.11 -7.50 13.03
CA ILE A 149 1.71 -7.60 14.37
C ILE A 149 3.20 -7.24 14.29
N GLY A 150 3.92 -7.77 13.31
CA GLY A 150 5.34 -7.47 13.10
C GLY A 150 5.59 -5.99 12.86
N SER A 151 4.82 -5.35 11.99
CA SER A 151 4.92 -3.91 11.72
C SER A 151 4.63 -3.06 12.96
N LEU A 152 3.58 -3.40 13.73
CA LEU A 152 3.28 -2.71 14.98
C LEU A 152 4.42 -2.84 16.00
N ALA A 153 5.05 -4.01 16.09
CA ALA A 153 6.20 -4.22 16.97
C ALA A 153 7.41 -3.39 16.54
N VAL A 154 7.71 -3.35 15.23
CA VAL A 154 8.79 -2.51 14.68
C VAL A 154 8.51 -1.04 14.94
N THR A 155 7.31 -0.55 14.63
CA THR A 155 6.91 0.85 14.88
C THR A 155 7.03 1.22 16.36
N ALA A 156 6.64 0.30 17.26
CA ALA A 156 6.76 0.53 18.70
C ALA A 156 8.21 0.58 19.20
N SER A 157 9.13 -0.10 18.52
CA SER A 157 10.57 -0.10 18.82
C SER A 157 11.36 0.99 18.08
N THR A 158 10.74 1.67 17.11
CA THR A 158 11.36 2.80 16.40
C THR A 158 11.21 4.06 17.25
N ASP A 159 12.33 4.63 17.66
CA ASP A 159 12.33 5.86 18.46
C ASP A 159 12.03 7.08 17.59
N SER A 160 11.39 8.07 18.19
CA SER A 160 11.25 9.41 17.63
C SER A 160 12.45 10.24 18.05
N ALA A 161 13.06 10.98 17.13
CA ALA A 161 14.18 11.82 17.46
C ALA A 161 13.79 12.88 18.49
N ALA A 162 14.62 13.04 19.51
CA ALA A 162 14.47 14.13 20.47
C ALA A 162 14.86 15.47 19.82
N ARG A 163 14.07 16.51 20.08
CA ARG A 163 14.41 17.87 19.68
C ARG A 163 15.53 18.41 20.57
N LEU A 164 16.57 18.91 19.96
CA LEU A 164 17.66 19.57 20.68
C LEU A 164 17.42 21.10 20.82
N ALA A 165 18.09 21.72 21.77
CA ALA A 165 18.06 23.17 21.87
C ALA A 165 18.75 23.79 20.65
N GLY A 166 18.10 24.75 20.02
CA GLY A 166 18.57 25.37 18.78
C GLY A 166 18.09 24.68 17.50
N ASP A 167 17.35 23.56 17.60
CA ASP A 167 16.74 22.95 16.40
C ASP A 167 15.56 23.79 15.89
N VAL A 168 15.56 24.06 14.61
CA VAL A 168 14.40 24.64 13.90
C VAL A 168 13.39 23.54 13.64
N HIS A 169 12.11 23.83 13.91
CA HIS A 169 11.03 22.88 13.76
C HIS A 169 10.41 22.93 12.36
N VAL A 170 10.32 21.77 11.73
CA VAL A 170 9.63 21.55 10.45
C VAL A 170 8.60 20.45 10.66
N THR A 171 7.40 20.62 10.12
CA THR A 171 6.35 19.61 10.16
C THR A 171 6.08 19.07 8.75
N ALA A 172 6.03 17.75 8.58
CA ALA A 172 5.49 17.08 7.41
C ALA A 172 4.02 16.79 7.66
N LYS A 173 3.12 17.37 6.82
CA LYS A 173 1.67 17.23 6.98
C LYS A 173 0.94 17.42 5.66
N GLN A 174 0.06 16.47 5.33
CA GLN A 174 -0.78 16.51 4.12
C GLN A 174 0.05 16.69 2.84
N LEU A 175 1.18 15.99 2.75
CA LEU A 175 2.13 16.07 1.63
C LEU A 175 2.72 17.47 1.43
N MET A 176 2.92 18.22 2.51
CA MET A 176 3.53 19.56 2.50
C MET A 176 4.51 19.71 3.66
N TRP A 177 5.49 20.58 3.47
CA TRP A 177 6.35 21.07 4.55
C TRP A 177 5.72 22.29 5.21
N ALA A 178 5.77 22.37 6.55
CA ALA A 178 5.32 23.53 7.29
C ALA A 178 6.40 23.97 8.31
N PRO A 179 7.06 25.11 8.11
CA PRO A 179 6.90 26.02 6.96
C PRO A 179 7.44 25.42 5.66
N GLU A 180 6.92 25.86 4.49
CA GLU A 180 7.42 25.50 3.16
C GLU A 180 8.81 26.11 2.92
N ASP A 181 8.99 27.37 3.36
CA ASP A 181 10.27 28.07 3.36
C ASP A 181 10.87 28.00 4.76
N VAL A 182 11.87 27.14 4.93
CA VAL A 182 12.60 26.95 6.19
C VAL A 182 13.82 27.87 6.19
N VAL A 183 13.97 28.67 7.25
CA VAL A 183 15.14 29.54 7.42
C VAL A 183 15.89 29.10 8.67
N ILE A 184 17.20 28.89 8.54
CA ILE A 184 18.11 28.60 9.64
C ILE A 184 19.31 29.54 9.59
N ASP A 185 19.90 29.77 10.76
CA ASP A 185 21.19 30.44 10.88
C ASP A 185 22.30 29.39 11.06
N THR A 186 23.54 29.73 10.67
CA THR A 186 24.70 28.84 10.87
C THR A 186 24.98 28.51 12.34
N SER A 187 24.36 29.21 13.27
CA SER A 187 24.42 28.94 14.73
C SER A 187 23.37 27.93 15.19
N ASP A 188 22.36 27.58 14.32
CA ASP A 188 21.34 26.62 14.67
C ASP A 188 21.90 25.20 14.74
N SER A 189 21.32 24.36 15.63
CA SER A 189 21.79 22.98 15.83
C SER A 189 21.38 22.00 14.74
N GLY A 190 20.36 22.32 13.95
CA GLY A 190 19.82 21.50 12.88
C GLY A 190 18.32 21.64 12.71
N LEU A 191 17.72 20.67 12.06
CA LEU A 191 16.27 20.61 11.84
C LEU A 191 15.68 19.43 12.61
N TRP A 192 14.64 19.68 13.38
CA TRP A 192 13.79 18.65 13.95
C TRP A 192 12.49 18.58 13.15
N ILE A 193 12.27 17.42 12.50
CA ILE A 193 11.22 17.24 11.50
C ILE A 193 10.19 16.29 12.08
N ASP A 194 8.97 16.79 12.34
CA ASP A 194 7.86 16.04 12.91
C ASP A 194 6.90 15.62 11.81
N ASN A 195 6.64 14.32 11.69
CA ASN A 195 5.70 13.76 10.70
C ASN A 195 4.34 13.53 11.36
N GLU A 196 3.35 14.37 11.02
CA GLU A 196 1.96 14.24 11.48
C GLU A 196 1.11 13.33 10.55
N ASP A 197 1.67 12.82 9.46
CA ASP A 197 0.97 11.95 8.51
C ASP A 197 1.09 10.47 8.90
N GLY A 198 0.08 9.68 8.52
CA GLY A 198 0.10 8.23 8.66
C GLY A 198 0.90 7.50 7.57
N ILE A 199 1.70 8.23 6.80
CA ILE A 199 2.61 7.77 5.75
C ILE A 199 4.01 8.30 6.02
N ARG A 200 5.04 7.60 5.54
CA ARG A 200 6.41 8.06 5.69
C ARG A 200 6.73 9.19 4.71
N HIS A 201 7.74 9.98 5.04
CA HIS A 201 8.34 10.98 4.17
C HIS A 201 9.86 10.85 4.17
N THR A 202 10.53 11.53 3.24
CA THR A 202 11.97 11.79 3.32
C THR A 202 12.19 13.29 3.25
N PHE A 203 13.10 13.78 4.06
CA PHE A 203 13.60 15.14 3.94
C PHE A 203 14.94 15.09 3.22
N THR A 204 14.90 15.38 1.92
CA THR A 204 16.04 15.21 1.03
C THR A 204 16.46 16.56 0.46
N ILE A 205 17.75 16.87 0.58
CA ILE A 205 18.38 18.03 -0.05
C ILE A 205 19.52 17.48 -0.92
N PRO A 206 19.27 17.24 -2.22
CA PRO A 206 20.24 16.57 -3.09
C PRO A 206 21.59 17.31 -3.19
N GLU A 207 21.58 18.64 -3.18
CA GLU A 207 22.77 19.48 -3.29
C GLU A 207 23.70 19.35 -2.09
N LEU A 208 23.18 18.92 -0.93
CA LEU A 208 23.92 18.73 0.32
C LEU A 208 24.13 17.26 0.69
N GLU A 209 23.69 16.34 -0.18
CA GLU A 209 23.70 14.89 0.07
C GLU A 209 22.98 14.51 1.39
N ILE A 210 22.00 15.31 1.79
CA ILE A 210 21.15 15.05 2.96
C ILE A 210 19.94 14.23 2.50
N ASP A 211 19.72 13.08 3.16
CA ASP A 211 18.54 12.23 2.95
C ASP A 211 18.15 11.61 4.31
N VAL A 212 17.09 12.13 4.90
CA VAL A 212 16.61 11.73 6.22
C VAL A 212 15.23 11.11 6.10
N GLU A 213 15.11 9.85 6.50
CA GLU A 213 13.83 9.17 6.60
C GLU A 213 13.02 9.65 7.80
N ILE A 214 11.72 9.87 7.58
CA ILE A 214 10.80 10.32 8.61
C ILE A 214 9.61 9.34 8.62
N PRO A 215 9.66 8.31 9.49
CA PRO A 215 8.59 7.31 9.59
C PRO A 215 7.24 7.96 9.94
N ALA A 216 6.15 7.27 9.60
CA ALA A 216 4.80 7.72 9.89
C ALA A 216 4.62 8.02 11.38
N LEU A 217 4.08 9.19 11.71
CA LEU A 217 3.78 9.63 13.08
C LEU A 217 5.02 9.66 14.01
N LYS A 218 6.21 9.87 13.44
CA LYS A 218 7.49 9.97 14.15
C LYS A 218 8.19 11.28 13.81
N ALA A 219 9.17 11.64 14.63
CA ALA A 219 10.07 12.73 14.31
C ALA A 219 11.47 12.19 13.97
N SER A 220 12.13 12.86 13.05
CA SER A 220 13.53 12.64 12.69
C SER A 220 14.30 13.96 12.85
N ARG A 221 15.63 13.88 12.84
CA ARG A 221 16.50 15.04 12.96
C ARG A 221 17.54 15.04 11.84
N ALA A 222 17.74 16.20 11.23
CA ALA A 222 18.78 16.46 10.26
C ALA A 222 19.79 17.45 10.84
N ASP A 223 21.06 17.06 10.90
CA ASP A 223 22.16 17.98 11.11
C ASP A 223 22.46 18.72 9.80
N ILE A 224 22.53 20.04 9.87
CA ILE A 224 22.80 20.86 8.68
C ILE A 224 24.16 21.52 8.86
N ASP A 225 25.12 21.08 8.06
CA ASP A 225 26.46 21.69 7.98
C ASP A 225 26.70 22.09 6.52
N ALA A 226 26.28 23.30 6.18
CA ALA A 226 26.34 23.79 4.81
C ALA A 226 26.56 25.32 4.77
N PRO A 227 27.18 25.84 3.70
CA PRO A 227 27.40 27.28 3.55
C PRO A 227 26.05 28.02 3.42
N PRO A 228 26.04 29.34 3.73
CA PRO A 228 24.90 30.20 3.44
C PRO A 228 24.43 30.06 1.98
N GLY A 229 23.12 29.90 1.78
CA GLY A 229 22.55 29.65 0.46
C GLY A 229 21.07 29.26 0.54
N SER A 230 20.51 28.96 -0.60
CA SER A 230 19.14 28.47 -0.75
C SER A 230 19.14 27.11 -1.45
N TYR A 231 18.52 26.13 -0.83
CA TYR A 231 18.57 24.72 -1.20
C TYR A 231 17.15 24.17 -1.37
N LEU A 232 16.94 23.35 -2.41
CA LEU A 232 15.66 22.70 -2.64
C LEU A 232 15.48 21.51 -1.69
N ILE A 233 14.36 21.50 -0.97
CA ILE A 233 13.89 20.35 -0.19
C ILE A 233 12.91 19.55 -1.06
N ILE A 234 13.07 18.22 -1.12
CA ILE A 234 12.14 17.31 -1.79
C ILE A 234 11.81 16.12 -0.91
N CYS A 235 10.67 15.49 -1.15
CA CYS A 235 10.37 14.14 -0.66
C CYS A 235 10.57 13.15 -1.81
N THR A 236 11.37 12.11 -1.60
CA THR A 236 11.69 11.09 -2.60
C THR A 236 10.80 9.86 -2.55
N VAL A 237 9.83 9.82 -1.62
CA VAL A 237 8.85 8.75 -1.52
C VAL A 237 7.98 8.72 -2.79
N PRO A 238 7.81 7.56 -3.44
CA PRO A 238 6.98 7.47 -4.64
C PRO A 238 5.56 7.99 -4.42
N GLY A 239 5.09 8.88 -5.31
CA GLY A 239 3.79 9.54 -5.19
C GLY A 239 3.80 10.83 -4.38
N HIS A 240 4.96 11.26 -3.84
CA HIS A 240 5.11 12.49 -3.08
C HIS A 240 5.89 13.59 -3.84
N GLU A 241 6.02 13.47 -5.15
CA GLU A 241 6.86 14.35 -5.99
C GLU A 241 6.45 15.83 -5.93
N SER A 242 5.22 16.13 -5.47
CA SER A 242 4.74 17.50 -5.25
C SER A 242 5.14 18.09 -3.90
N MET A 243 5.69 17.28 -2.98
CA MET A 243 6.10 17.73 -1.65
C MET A 243 7.51 18.33 -1.73
N THR A 244 7.56 19.63 -1.98
CA THR A 244 8.80 20.40 -2.11
C THR A 244 8.81 21.57 -1.15
N GLY A 245 9.98 22.13 -0.87
CA GLY A 245 10.19 23.30 -0.04
C GLY A 245 11.55 23.93 -0.28
N THR A 246 11.87 24.97 0.44
CA THR A 246 13.16 25.67 0.35
C THR A 246 13.80 25.75 1.74
N LEU A 247 15.08 25.37 1.84
CA LEU A 247 15.92 25.66 2.99
C LEU A 247 16.81 26.86 2.67
N THR A 248 16.70 27.95 3.43
CA THR A 248 17.58 29.10 3.35
C THR A 248 18.49 29.11 4.58
N ILE A 249 19.81 29.05 4.36
CA ILE A 249 20.83 29.17 5.40
C ILE A 249 21.38 30.59 5.36
N THR A 250 21.27 31.28 6.48
CA THR A 250 21.82 32.61 6.68
C THR A 250 23.11 32.53 7.49
N GLY A 251 24.05 33.45 7.24
CA GLY A 251 25.32 33.50 7.92
C GLY A 251 25.48 34.76 8.77
#